data_6454aca649fb4f38cd115bf29d5304d6
#
_entry.id   6454aca649fb4f38cd115bf29d5304d6
#
_cell.length_a   1.000
_cell.length_b   1.000
_cell.length_c   1.000
_cell.angle_alpha   90.00
_cell.angle_beta   90.00
_cell.angle_gamma   90.00
#
_symmetry.space_group_name_H-M   'P 1'
#
loop_
_entity.id
_entity.type
_entity.pdbx_description
1 polymer ?
#
loop_
_entity_poly.entity_id
_entity_poly.type
_entity_poly.pdbx_seq_one_letter_code
_entity_poly.pdbx_strand_id
1 'polypeptide(L)'
;FIQNACYWIEEFHLDGLRLDAVHAFHDEGPLHVIAELSQAARKAAGARSIILVAECEAQWVCTIRPTVERGWGLDAVWSEDFHHSARVAATGRSEGYYTDYRGGPQELISCVKRAFLYQGQRYQWQDGPRGTAVRAEPAEQFVFFLQNHDQVANQLRGDRLHQKTGPGLHRALTALLLLAPETPMLFMGQEFGASAPFLFFADFPAGELARQI
;
A
#
# COMPACT_ATOMS: atom_id res chain seq x y z
N PHE A 1 -17.38 -0.83 -11.70
CA PHE A 1 -15.93 -0.66 -11.47
C PHE A 1 -15.19 -0.50 -12.80
N ILE A 2 -15.27 -1.49 -13.72
CA ILE A 2 -14.52 -1.48 -14.99
C ILE A 2 -14.80 -0.22 -15.81
N GLN A 3 -16.08 0.12 -16.04
CA GLN A 3 -16.47 1.33 -16.77
C GLN A 3 -15.97 2.61 -16.09
N ASN A 4 -15.94 2.65 -14.75
CA ASN A 4 -15.40 3.78 -14.00
C ASN A 4 -13.90 3.95 -14.26
N ALA A 5 -13.12 2.87 -14.21
CA ALA A 5 -11.71 2.91 -14.54
C ALA A 5 -11.45 3.40 -15.98
N CYS A 6 -12.19 2.86 -16.96
CA CYS A 6 -12.10 3.31 -18.36
C CYS A 6 -12.42 4.80 -18.50
N TYR A 7 -13.48 5.27 -17.83
CA TYR A 7 -13.92 6.67 -17.87
C TYR A 7 -12.82 7.63 -17.40
N TRP A 8 -12.17 7.36 -16.27
CA TRP A 8 -11.10 8.20 -15.78
C TRP A 8 -9.86 8.21 -16.69
N ILE A 9 -9.54 7.06 -17.28
CA ILE A 9 -8.41 6.95 -18.20
C ILE A 9 -8.71 7.60 -19.54
N GLU A 10 -9.91 7.43 -20.09
CA GLU A 10 -10.28 7.90 -21.43
C GLU A 10 -10.65 9.37 -21.45
N GLU A 11 -11.58 9.80 -20.59
CA GLU A 11 -12.12 11.16 -20.58
C GLU A 11 -11.18 12.18 -19.89
N PHE A 12 -10.56 11.79 -18.78
CA PHE A 12 -9.68 12.69 -18.01
C PHE A 12 -8.19 12.46 -18.30
N HIS A 13 -7.89 11.52 -19.16
CA HIS A 13 -6.51 11.22 -19.56
C HIS A 13 -5.55 10.96 -18.38
N LEU A 14 -6.05 10.34 -17.31
CA LEU A 14 -5.19 9.96 -16.19
C LEU A 14 -4.13 8.96 -16.67
N ASP A 15 -2.91 9.11 -16.14
CA ASP A 15 -1.78 8.26 -16.46
C ASP A 15 -1.73 6.97 -15.61
N GLY A 16 -2.73 6.74 -14.81
CA GLY A 16 -2.86 5.53 -14.02
C GLY A 16 -3.89 5.63 -12.91
N LEU A 17 -4.06 4.53 -12.17
CA LEU A 17 -5.00 4.41 -11.06
C LEU A 17 -4.34 3.64 -9.91
N ARG A 18 -4.57 4.06 -8.69
CA ARG A 18 -4.39 3.22 -7.51
C ARG A 18 -5.73 2.61 -7.15
N LEU A 19 -5.79 1.30 -7.07
CA LEU A 19 -7.00 0.55 -6.76
C LEU A 19 -7.03 0.23 -5.26
N ASP A 20 -8.09 0.70 -4.62
CA ASP A 20 -8.32 0.59 -3.19
C ASP A 20 -8.71 -0.82 -2.80
N ALA A 21 -8.14 -1.34 -1.70
CA ALA A 21 -8.52 -2.57 -1.02
C ALA A 21 -8.83 -3.75 -1.97
N VAL A 22 -7.95 -4.01 -2.95
CA VAL A 22 -8.23 -5.04 -3.98
C VAL A 22 -8.43 -6.44 -3.41
N HIS A 23 -7.91 -6.71 -2.21
CA HIS A 23 -8.10 -7.97 -1.49
C HIS A 23 -9.54 -8.18 -0.99
N ALA A 24 -10.35 -7.12 -0.93
CA ALA A 24 -11.76 -7.20 -0.54
C ALA A 24 -12.70 -7.51 -1.72
N PHE A 25 -12.18 -7.59 -2.94
CA PHE A 25 -12.98 -8.01 -4.08
C PHE A 25 -13.04 -9.54 -4.15
N HIS A 26 -14.19 -10.08 -3.87
CA HIS A 26 -14.46 -11.52 -3.98
C HIS A 26 -15.08 -11.81 -5.35
N ASP A 27 -14.35 -12.52 -6.20
CA ASP A 27 -14.80 -12.89 -7.53
C ASP A 27 -14.34 -14.31 -7.87
N GLU A 28 -15.29 -15.19 -8.12
CA GLU A 28 -15.08 -16.59 -8.51
C GLU A 28 -15.21 -16.79 -10.03
N GLY A 29 -15.25 -15.70 -10.79
CA GLY A 29 -15.30 -15.73 -12.25
C GLY A 29 -14.04 -16.36 -12.88
N PRO A 30 -14.11 -16.72 -14.17
CA PRO A 30 -12.97 -17.29 -14.88
C PRO A 30 -11.79 -16.31 -15.01
N LEU A 31 -12.07 -15.02 -15.00
CA LEU A 31 -11.10 -13.94 -14.93
C LEU A 31 -11.53 -13.00 -13.79
N HIS A 32 -10.66 -12.79 -12.82
CA HIS A 32 -10.96 -11.93 -11.68
C HIS A 32 -11.26 -10.49 -12.14
N VAL A 33 -12.26 -9.84 -11.54
CA VAL A 33 -12.72 -8.49 -11.92
C VAL A 33 -11.60 -7.44 -11.97
N ILE A 34 -10.60 -7.53 -11.10
CA ILE A 34 -9.42 -6.64 -11.12
C ILE A 34 -8.55 -6.91 -12.36
N ALA A 35 -8.40 -8.15 -12.78
CA ALA A 35 -7.69 -8.47 -14.01
C ALA A 35 -8.44 -7.98 -15.25
N GLU A 36 -9.77 -8.12 -15.27
CA GLU A 36 -10.63 -7.59 -16.32
C GLU A 36 -10.55 -6.05 -16.38
N LEU A 37 -10.59 -5.39 -15.21
CA LEU A 37 -10.41 -3.94 -15.08
C LEU A 37 -9.05 -3.50 -15.63
N SER A 38 -7.97 -4.21 -15.29
CA SER A 38 -6.62 -3.91 -15.78
C SER A 38 -6.56 -3.95 -17.30
N GLN A 39 -7.11 -4.99 -17.92
CA GLN A 39 -7.16 -5.13 -19.38
C GLN A 39 -7.99 -4.01 -20.03
N ALA A 40 -9.17 -3.71 -19.48
CA ALA A 40 -10.06 -2.70 -20.00
C ALA A 40 -9.46 -1.29 -19.89
N ALA A 41 -8.85 -0.94 -18.75
CA ALA A 41 -8.19 0.35 -18.56
C ALA A 41 -7.03 0.56 -19.54
N ARG A 42 -6.20 -0.46 -19.77
CA ARG A 42 -5.12 -0.41 -20.76
C ARG A 42 -5.67 -0.24 -22.20
N LYS A 43 -6.76 -0.90 -22.51
CA LYS A 43 -7.44 -0.72 -23.80
C LYS A 43 -7.99 0.71 -23.95
N ALA A 44 -8.60 1.27 -22.90
CA ALA A 44 -9.11 2.65 -22.89
C ALA A 44 -7.98 3.69 -23.04
N ALA A 45 -6.79 3.40 -22.52
CA ALA A 45 -5.61 4.25 -22.67
C ALA A 45 -5.11 4.35 -24.14
N GLY A 46 -5.45 3.37 -24.99
CA GLY A 46 -5.02 3.34 -26.40
C GLY A 46 -3.49 3.21 -26.53
N ALA A 47 -2.86 4.22 -27.13
CA ALA A 47 -1.41 4.26 -27.32
C ALA A 47 -0.63 4.81 -26.10
N ARG A 48 -1.33 5.30 -25.07
CA ARG A 48 -0.69 5.83 -23.86
C ARG A 48 -0.28 4.70 -22.91
N SER A 49 0.89 4.83 -22.29
CA SER A 49 1.25 3.97 -21.15
C SER A 49 0.53 4.47 -19.90
N ILE A 50 -0.03 3.55 -19.14
CA ILE A 50 -0.65 3.83 -17.83
C ILE A 50 -0.08 2.91 -16.76
N ILE A 51 -0.11 3.36 -15.51
CA ILE A 51 0.36 2.60 -14.35
C ILE A 51 -0.84 2.25 -13.47
N LEU A 52 -1.02 0.97 -13.17
CA LEU A 52 -2.06 0.47 -12.29
C LEU A 52 -1.43 -0.11 -11.02
N VAL A 53 -1.78 0.44 -9.86
CA VAL A 53 -1.19 0.09 -8.57
C VAL A 53 -2.25 -0.51 -7.65
N ALA A 54 -1.94 -1.64 -7.02
CA ALA A 54 -2.82 -2.23 -6.02
C ALA A 54 -2.51 -1.73 -4.61
N GLU A 55 -3.54 -1.43 -3.85
CA GLU A 55 -3.48 -1.56 -2.40
C GLU A 55 -4.01 -2.93 -2.03
N CYS A 56 -3.16 -3.76 -1.46
CA CYS A 56 -3.49 -5.14 -1.07
C CYS A 56 -2.93 -5.43 0.32
N GLU A 57 -3.74 -5.17 1.35
CA GLU A 57 -3.33 -5.39 2.74
C GLU A 57 -2.91 -6.84 3.00
N ALA A 58 -3.54 -7.79 2.31
CA ALA A 58 -3.22 -9.21 2.38
C ALA A 58 -1.86 -9.58 1.74
N GLN A 59 -1.16 -8.65 1.07
CA GLN A 59 0.16 -8.83 0.46
C GLN A 59 0.20 -9.99 -0.57
N TRP A 60 -0.76 -9.98 -1.50
CA TRP A 60 -0.85 -10.99 -2.55
C TRP A 60 -0.07 -10.59 -3.80
N VAL A 61 0.94 -11.38 -4.12
CA VAL A 61 1.78 -11.14 -5.31
C VAL A 61 1.05 -11.40 -6.63
N CYS A 62 -0.07 -12.15 -6.62
CA CYS A 62 -0.89 -12.35 -7.82
C CYS A 62 -1.44 -11.04 -8.39
N THR A 63 -1.52 -9.97 -7.59
CA THR A 63 -1.94 -8.64 -8.06
C THR A 63 -1.08 -8.15 -9.22
N ILE A 64 0.23 -8.39 -9.19
CA ILE A 64 1.20 -7.92 -10.17
C ILE A 64 1.63 -8.97 -11.20
N ARG A 65 1.30 -10.24 -10.99
CA ARG A 65 1.60 -11.28 -11.97
C ARG A 65 0.80 -11.10 -13.27
N PRO A 66 1.38 -11.49 -14.40
CA PRO A 66 0.65 -11.49 -15.68
C PRO A 66 -0.63 -12.35 -15.62
N THR A 67 -1.65 -11.96 -16.37
CA THR A 67 -2.91 -12.71 -16.41
C THR A 67 -2.74 -14.12 -16.99
N VAL A 68 -1.75 -14.33 -17.87
CA VAL A 68 -1.39 -15.68 -18.37
C VAL A 68 -0.86 -16.60 -17.29
N GLU A 69 -0.38 -16.06 -16.17
CA GLU A 69 0.06 -16.78 -14.98
C GLU A 69 -1.00 -16.78 -13.87
N ARG A 70 -2.25 -16.51 -14.23
CA ARG A 70 -3.38 -16.32 -13.31
C ARG A 70 -3.21 -15.18 -12.33
N GLY A 71 -2.41 -14.17 -12.70
CA GLY A 71 -2.33 -12.90 -11.98
C GLY A 71 -3.37 -11.89 -12.45
N TRP A 72 -3.35 -10.72 -11.84
CA TRP A 72 -4.29 -9.64 -12.17
C TRP A 72 -3.71 -8.60 -13.14
N GLY A 73 -2.39 -8.67 -13.43
CA GLY A 73 -1.73 -7.85 -14.43
C GLY A 73 -1.63 -6.37 -14.08
N LEU A 74 -1.59 -6.03 -12.79
CA LEU A 74 -1.27 -4.67 -12.35
C LEU A 74 0.24 -4.43 -12.41
N ASP A 75 0.66 -3.17 -12.40
CA ASP A 75 2.07 -2.80 -12.55
C ASP A 75 2.81 -2.85 -11.22
N ALA A 76 2.13 -2.49 -10.12
CA ALA A 76 2.74 -2.47 -8.80
C ALA A 76 1.74 -2.75 -7.68
N VAL A 77 2.27 -3.06 -6.49
CA VAL A 77 1.50 -3.28 -5.27
C VAL A 77 2.19 -2.57 -4.08
N TRP A 78 1.40 -1.97 -3.20
CA TRP A 78 1.90 -1.39 -1.97
C TRP A 78 2.40 -2.46 -1.00
N SER A 79 3.59 -2.25 -0.43
CA SER A 79 4.15 -3.11 0.61
C SER A 79 3.80 -2.57 1.99
N GLU A 80 2.69 -3.02 2.54
CA GLU A 80 2.27 -2.69 3.91
C GLU A 80 3.27 -3.20 4.95
N ASP A 81 3.86 -4.36 4.70
CA ASP A 81 4.84 -4.97 5.61
C ASP A 81 6.06 -4.09 5.85
N PHE A 82 6.55 -3.39 4.79
CA PHE A 82 7.65 -2.43 4.96
C PHE A 82 7.21 -1.24 5.83
N HIS A 83 6.03 -0.68 5.57
CA HIS A 83 5.45 0.39 6.39
C HIS A 83 5.31 -0.05 7.85
N HIS A 84 4.71 -1.22 8.09
CA HIS A 84 4.45 -1.73 9.45
C HIS A 84 5.76 -1.92 10.22
N SER A 85 6.74 -2.57 9.61
CA SER A 85 8.08 -2.76 10.21
C SER A 85 8.76 -1.42 10.51
N ALA A 86 8.73 -0.48 9.56
CA ALA A 86 9.35 0.83 9.72
C ALA A 86 8.64 1.68 10.81
N ARG A 87 7.30 1.62 10.87
CA ARG A 87 6.53 2.33 11.90
C ARG A 87 6.83 1.79 13.30
N VAL A 88 6.85 0.48 13.46
CA VAL A 88 7.19 -0.14 14.76
C VAL A 88 8.64 0.19 15.14
N ALA A 89 9.58 0.12 14.21
CA ALA A 89 10.95 0.55 14.43
C ALA A 89 11.05 2.02 14.89
N ALA A 90 10.29 2.89 14.26
CA ALA A 90 10.30 4.33 14.53
C ALA A 90 9.66 4.71 15.85
N THR A 91 8.58 4.02 16.26
CA THR A 91 7.72 4.43 17.38
C THR A 91 7.80 3.53 18.60
N GLY A 92 8.29 2.29 18.44
CA GLY A 92 8.23 1.25 19.46
C GLY A 92 6.81 0.76 19.78
N ARG A 93 5.81 1.13 18.98
CA ARG A 93 4.40 0.80 19.20
C ARG A 93 3.93 -0.26 18.21
N SER A 94 3.37 -1.34 18.73
CA SER A 94 2.91 -2.52 17.98
C SER A 94 1.49 -2.94 18.33
N GLU A 95 0.61 -1.97 18.61
CA GLU A 95 -0.80 -2.22 18.86
C GLU A 95 -1.61 -2.47 17.58
N GLY A 96 -2.75 -3.15 17.69
CA GLY A 96 -3.66 -3.45 16.58
C GLY A 96 -3.00 -4.33 15.53
N TYR A 97 -3.17 -4.03 14.28
CA TYR A 97 -2.56 -4.78 13.15
C TYR A 97 -1.02 -4.68 13.08
N TYR A 98 -0.38 -3.90 13.97
CA TYR A 98 1.08 -3.89 14.10
C TYR A 98 1.59 -4.94 15.11
N THR A 99 0.73 -5.67 15.80
CA THR A 99 1.09 -6.56 16.92
C THR A 99 2.15 -7.60 16.57
N ASP A 100 2.14 -8.08 15.33
CA ASP A 100 3.06 -9.11 14.86
C ASP A 100 4.39 -8.57 14.31
N TYR A 101 4.56 -7.24 14.29
CA TYR A 101 5.81 -6.59 13.85
C TYR A 101 6.64 -6.20 15.06
N ARG A 102 7.94 -6.44 14.96
CA ARG A 102 8.91 -6.15 16.03
C ARG A 102 9.71 -4.88 15.77
N GLY A 103 9.69 -4.36 14.55
CA GLY A 103 10.45 -3.18 14.15
C GLY A 103 11.98 -3.40 14.21
N GLY A 104 12.42 -4.64 14.15
CA GLY A 104 13.84 -4.96 14.18
C GLY A 104 14.51 -4.80 12.80
N PRO A 105 15.84 -4.61 12.77
CA PRO A 105 16.57 -4.51 11.50
C PRO A 105 16.35 -5.70 10.56
N GLN A 106 16.16 -6.90 11.12
CA GLN A 106 15.93 -8.11 10.33
C GLN A 106 14.63 -8.07 9.53
N GLU A 107 13.57 -7.44 10.05
CA GLU A 107 12.31 -7.26 9.32
C GLU A 107 12.52 -6.31 8.13
N LEU A 108 13.18 -5.17 8.35
CA LEU A 108 13.51 -4.23 7.28
C LEU A 108 14.39 -4.86 6.21
N ILE A 109 15.42 -5.63 6.61
CA ILE A 109 16.28 -6.38 5.68
C ILE A 109 15.44 -7.40 4.89
N SER A 110 14.51 -8.09 5.55
CA SER A 110 13.63 -9.05 4.89
C SER A 110 12.72 -8.38 3.87
N CYS A 111 12.13 -7.23 4.22
CA CYS A 111 11.32 -6.44 3.28
C CYS A 111 12.14 -6.03 2.04
N VAL A 112 13.33 -5.40 2.23
CA VAL A 112 14.19 -4.98 1.11
C VAL A 112 14.68 -6.14 0.24
N LYS A 113 14.83 -7.34 0.81
CA LYS A 113 15.26 -8.52 0.03
C LYS A 113 14.13 -9.24 -0.66
N ARG A 114 12.90 -9.11 -0.19
CA ARG A 114 11.78 -9.97 -0.59
C ARG A 114 10.47 -9.21 -0.81
N ALA A 115 10.50 -7.90 -0.72
CA ALA A 115 9.39 -6.96 -0.82
C ALA A 115 8.30 -7.14 0.27
N PHE A 116 7.96 -8.38 0.64
CA PHE A 116 7.02 -8.69 1.72
C PHE A 116 7.75 -9.41 2.87
N LEU A 117 7.42 -9.05 4.11
CA LEU A 117 7.89 -9.75 5.30
C LEU A 117 7.20 -11.12 5.43
N TYR A 118 5.88 -11.10 5.30
CA TYR A 118 5.05 -12.29 5.34
C TYR A 118 4.86 -12.87 3.94
N GLN A 119 5.17 -14.14 3.78
CA GLN A 119 5.06 -14.88 2.52
C GLN A 119 4.35 -16.22 2.72
N GLY A 120 3.24 -16.19 3.47
CA GLY A 120 2.44 -17.36 3.84
C GLY A 120 2.54 -17.75 5.31
N GLN A 121 3.37 -17.05 6.11
CA GLN A 121 3.47 -17.32 7.54
C GLN A 121 2.19 -16.86 8.27
N ARG A 122 1.93 -17.47 9.44
CA ARG A 122 0.81 -17.09 10.27
C ARG A 122 0.96 -15.66 10.75
N TYR A 123 -0.08 -14.90 10.62
CA TYR A 123 -0.25 -13.54 11.11
C TYR A 123 -1.34 -13.56 12.18
N GLN A 124 -0.98 -13.27 13.43
CA GLN A 124 -1.87 -13.49 14.58
C GLN A 124 -3.07 -12.56 14.55
N TRP A 125 -2.87 -11.31 14.13
CA TRP A 125 -3.95 -10.33 14.03
C TRP A 125 -5.15 -10.82 13.19
N GLN A 126 -4.88 -11.52 12.09
CA GLN A 126 -5.92 -12.05 11.19
C GLN A 126 -6.24 -13.54 11.44
N ASP A 127 -5.55 -14.17 12.40
CA ASP A 127 -5.62 -15.61 12.70
C ASP A 127 -5.47 -16.51 11.45
N GLY A 128 -4.61 -16.10 10.52
CA GLY A 128 -4.43 -16.81 9.26
C GLY A 128 -3.07 -16.54 8.61
N PRO A 129 -2.83 -17.14 7.42
CA PRO A 129 -1.63 -16.84 6.65
C PRO A 129 -1.70 -15.42 6.06
N ARG A 130 -0.55 -14.71 6.06
CA ARG A 130 -0.40 -13.40 5.43
C ARG A 130 0.63 -13.47 4.32
N GLY A 131 0.37 -12.74 3.25
CA GLY A 131 1.27 -12.62 2.11
C GLY A 131 1.33 -13.88 1.25
N THR A 132 1.99 -13.73 0.14
CA THR A 132 2.32 -14.83 -0.78
C THR A 132 3.77 -14.73 -1.21
N ALA A 133 4.36 -15.89 -1.56
CA ALA A 133 5.79 -15.95 -1.88
C ALA A 133 6.13 -15.11 -3.12
N VAL A 134 7.03 -14.16 -2.95
CA VAL A 134 7.70 -13.41 -4.01
C VAL A 134 8.86 -14.26 -4.54
N ARG A 135 8.93 -14.49 -5.84
CA ARG A 135 9.90 -15.41 -6.46
C ARG A 135 10.84 -14.72 -7.44
N ALA A 136 10.27 -14.12 -8.46
CA ALA A 136 11.00 -13.51 -9.57
C ALA A 136 10.42 -12.15 -9.98
N GLU A 137 9.45 -11.66 -9.23
CA GLU A 137 8.83 -10.36 -9.49
C GLU A 137 9.88 -9.25 -9.27
N PRO A 138 10.02 -8.30 -10.21
CA PRO A 138 10.98 -7.20 -10.11
C PRO A 138 10.72 -6.33 -8.89
N ALA A 139 11.77 -5.86 -8.24
CA ALA A 139 11.67 -5.06 -7.00
C ALA A 139 10.86 -3.77 -7.21
N GLU A 140 10.99 -3.13 -8.37
CA GLU A 140 10.27 -1.90 -8.73
C GLU A 140 8.75 -2.05 -8.80
N GLN A 141 8.23 -3.28 -8.85
CA GLN A 141 6.79 -3.53 -8.78
C GLN A 141 6.23 -3.45 -7.35
N PHE A 142 7.08 -3.28 -6.35
CA PHE A 142 6.65 -3.11 -4.96
C PHE A 142 6.85 -1.67 -4.53
N VAL A 143 5.79 -1.04 -4.04
CA VAL A 143 5.84 0.36 -3.60
C VAL A 143 6.09 0.41 -2.10
N PHE A 144 7.23 0.95 -1.70
CA PHE A 144 7.58 1.18 -0.31
C PHE A 144 7.18 2.57 0.16
N PHE A 145 6.72 2.67 1.39
CA PHE A 145 6.37 3.95 2.02
C PHE A 145 6.56 3.90 3.54
N LEU A 146 6.87 5.03 4.14
CA LEU A 146 6.96 5.16 5.60
C LEU A 146 5.61 5.53 6.22
N GLN A 147 4.76 6.17 5.47
CA GLN A 147 3.42 6.60 5.85
C GLN A 147 2.59 6.88 4.60
N ASN A 148 1.28 6.78 4.73
CA ASN A 148 0.31 7.22 3.73
C ASN A 148 -0.89 7.90 4.41
N HIS A 149 -1.91 8.26 3.65
CA HIS A 149 -3.11 8.95 4.14
C HIS A 149 -3.84 8.15 5.23
N ASP A 150 -3.92 6.82 5.10
CA ASP A 150 -4.65 5.99 6.05
C ASP A 150 -3.98 5.95 7.42
N GLN A 151 -2.71 5.59 7.49
CA GLN A 151 -2.03 5.47 8.77
C GLN A 151 -1.81 6.83 9.45
N VAL A 152 -1.73 7.91 8.71
CA VAL A 152 -1.64 9.26 9.29
C VAL A 152 -3.02 9.72 9.80
N ALA A 153 -4.06 9.59 8.98
CA ALA A 153 -5.40 10.08 9.33
C ALA A 153 -6.12 9.21 10.36
N ASN A 154 -5.89 7.90 10.36
CA ASN A 154 -6.49 6.97 11.36
C ASN A 154 -5.82 7.05 12.73
N GLN A 155 -5.24 8.20 13.07
CA GLN A 155 -4.69 8.50 14.38
C GLN A 155 -5.43 9.70 14.98
N LEU A 156 -5.60 9.68 16.31
CA LEU A 156 -6.37 10.69 17.05
C LEU A 156 -6.03 12.15 16.65
N ARG A 157 -4.78 12.43 16.29
CA ARG A 157 -4.31 13.79 16.00
C ARG A 157 -3.80 13.97 14.58
N GLY A 158 -3.81 12.92 13.74
CA GLY A 158 -3.22 12.98 12.40
C GLY A 158 -1.73 13.28 12.39
N ASP A 159 -1.00 12.83 13.44
CA ASP A 159 0.44 13.09 13.57
C ASP A 159 1.23 12.30 12.54
N ARG A 160 2.22 12.97 11.95
CA ARG A 160 3.12 12.39 10.95
C ARG A 160 4.24 11.60 11.61
N LEU A 161 4.82 10.63 10.90
CA LEU A 161 5.82 9.72 11.47
C LEU A 161 7.04 10.48 12.04
N HIS A 162 7.52 11.54 11.37
CA HIS A 162 8.66 12.34 11.84
C HIS A 162 8.39 13.07 13.16
N GLN A 163 7.13 13.29 13.52
CA GLN A 163 6.72 13.89 14.80
C GLN A 163 6.73 12.87 15.95
N LYS A 164 6.81 11.57 15.64
CA LYS A 164 6.72 10.45 16.58
C LYS A 164 8.04 9.73 16.80
N THR A 165 9.07 10.10 16.09
CA THR A 165 10.39 9.46 16.15
C THR A 165 11.52 10.49 16.19
N GLY A 166 12.68 10.06 16.65
CA GLY A 166 13.85 10.92 16.64
C GLY A 166 14.34 11.24 15.22
N PRO A 167 14.86 12.45 14.98
CA PRO A 167 15.24 12.91 13.64
C PRO A 167 16.33 12.06 12.98
N GLY A 168 17.21 11.44 13.78
CA GLY A 168 18.23 10.53 13.26
C GLY A 168 17.65 9.27 12.66
N LEU A 169 16.71 8.62 13.36
CA LEU A 169 16.06 7.41 12.89
C LEU A 169 15.13 7.70 11.70
N HIS A 170 14.40 8.83 11.74
CA HIS A 170 13.57 9.24 10.59
C HIS A 170 14.42 9.40 9.32
N ARG A 171 15.58 10.07 9.40
CA ARG A 171 16.51 10.20 8.27
C ARG A 171 17.03 8.85 7.78
N ALA A 172 17.37 7.94 8.70
CA ALA A 172 17.85 6.60 8.34
C ALA A 172 16.76 5.80 7.59
N LEU A 173 15.51 5.81 8.09
CA LEU A 173 14.38 5.16 7.41
C LEU A 173 14.07 5.80 6.06
N THR A 174 14.16 7.14 5.96
CA THR A 174 13.98 7.85 4.68
C THR A 174 15.09 7.48 3.69
N ALA A 175 16.35 7.39 4.13
CA ALA A 175 17.45 6.94 3.29
C ALA A 175 17.24 5.50 2.82
N LEU A 176 16.80 4.60 3.71
CA LEU A 176 16.46 3.23 3.34
C LEU A 176 15.35 3.18 2.28
N LEU A 177 14.27 3.96 2.48
CA LEU A 177 13.16 4.07 1.52
C LEU A 177 13.63 4.52 0.13
N LEU A 178 14.48 5.55 0.08
CA LEU A 178 14.88 6.17 -1.19
C LEU A 178 16.01 5.42 -1.92
N LEU A 179 16.76 4.58 -1.21
CA LEU A 179 17.91 3.85 -1.76
C LEU A 179 17.64 2.35 -1.97
N ALA A 180 16.50 1.85 -1.49
CA ALA A 180 16.06 0.49 -1.76
C ALA A 180 15.71 0.31 -3.25
N PRO A 181 15.77 -0.91 -3.79
CA PRO A 181 15.45 -1.16 -5.20
C PRO A 181 13.95 -1.07 -5.51
N GLU A 182 13.10 -1.07 -4.50
CA GLU A 182 11.66 -0.92 -4.63
C GLU A 182 11.28 0.53 -4.97
N THR A 183 10.09 0.73 -5.52
CA THR A 183 9.59 2.07 -5.86
C THR A 183 9.23 2.85 -4.60
N PRO A 184 9.90 3.98 -4.30
CA PRO A 184 9.60 4.78 -3.13
C PRO A 184 8.36 5.64 -3.34
N MET A 185 7.46 5.68 -2.35
CA MET A 185 6.34 6.62 -2.28
C MET A 185 6.51 7.54 -1.09
N LEU A 186 6.47 8.84 -1.34
CA LEU A 186 6.44 9.88 -0.30
C LEU A 186 5.01 10.38 -0.12
N PHE A 187 4.54 10.40 1.12
CA PHE A 187 3.26 11.02 1.42
C PHE A 187 3.41 12.55 1.44
N MET A 188 2.43 13.25 0.90
CA MET A 188 2.44 14.72 0.77
C MET A 188 2.93 15.41 2.05
N GLY A 189 3.91 16.29 1.91
CA GLY A 189 4.52 17.01 3.02
C GLY A 189 5.64 16.26 3.75
N GLN A 190 5.89 14.99 3.43
CA GLN A 190 7.01 14.23 4.00
C GLN A 190 8.35 14.79 3.53
N GLU A 191 8.43 15.23 2.29
CA GLU A 191 9.62 15.76 1.62
C GLU A 191 10.19 17.04 2.28
N PHE A 192 9.36 17.81 2.97
CA PHE A 192 9.79 19.00 3.73
C PHE A 192 9.46 18.94 5.23
N GLY A 193 8.99 17.79 5.73
CA GLY A 193 8.65 17.58 7.14
C GLY A 193 7.51 18.48 7.62
N ALA A 194 6.38 18.46 6.89
CA ALA A 194 5.21 19.27 7.20
C ALA A 194 4.78 19.17 8.66
N SER A 195 4.59 20.29 9.34
CA SER A 195 4.12 20.37 10.73
C SER A 195 2.60 20.20 10.85
N ALA A 196 1.86 20.47 9.77
CA ALA A 196 0.41 20.35 9.77
C ALA A 196 -0.01 18.87 9.89
N PRO A 197 -0.97 18.54 10.76
CA PRO A 197 -1.56 17.21 10.80
C PRO A 197 -2.32 16.93 9.51
N PHE A 198 -2.55 15.65 9.25
CA PHE A 198 -3.43 15.24 8.16
C PHE A 198 -4.58 14.42 8.75
N LEU A 199 -5.79 14.94 8.60
CA LEU A 199 -7.03 14.28 9.03
C LEU A 199 -7.91 14.06 7.80
N PHE A 200 -8.72 13.02 7.86
CA PHE A 200 -9.76 12.85 6.85
C PHE A 200 -10.80 13.97 7.00
N PHE A 201 -11.23 14.49 5.86
CA PHE A 201 -12.42 15.33 5.83
C PHE A 201 -13.64 14.43 6.05
N ALA A 202 -14.43 14.75 7.10
CA ALA A 202 -15.66 14.04 7.41
C ALA A 202 -16.76 15.07 7.69
N ASP A 203 -17.82 15.02 6.88
CA ASP A 203 -19.00 15.89 7.04
C ASP A 203 -20.25 15.00 7.11
N PHE A 204 -20.54 14.50 8.31
CA PHE A 204 -21.72 13.68 8.56
C PHE A 204 -22.83 14.55 9.16
N PRO A 205 -24.09 14.38 8.70
CA PRO A 205 -25.22 15.05 9.36
C PRO A 205 -25.27 14.67 10.84
N ALA A 206 -25.69 15.62 11.65
CA ALA A 206 -25.78 15.40 13.11
C ALA A 206 -26.60 14.14 13.43
N GLY A 207 -25.97 13.18 14.12
CA GLY A 207 -26.58 11.89 14.43
C GLY A 207 -25.62 11.00 15.21
N GLU A 208 -25.99 9.75 15.39
CA GLU A 208 -25.19 8.77 16.11
C GLU A 208 -23.84 8.51 15.40
N LEU A 209 -23.83 8.42 14.07
CA LEU A 209 -22.62 8.22 13.30
C LEU A 209 -21.61 9.36 13.49
N ALA A 210 -22.09 10.61 13.50
CA ALA A 210 -21.23 11.78 13.74
C ALA A 210 -20.62 11.85 15.14
N ARG A 211 -21.14 11.05 16.09
CA ARG A 211 -20.62 10.96 17.46
C ARG A 211 -19.61 9.82 17.64
N GLN A 212 -19.58 8.87 16.67
CA GLN A 212 -18.71 7.70 16.70
C GLN A 212 -17.42 7.90 15.92
N ILE A 213 -17.34 8.95 15.11
CA ILE A 213 -16.20 9.38 14.29
C ILE A 213 -15.57 10.64 14.90
#